data_05df9cf7b9c63901a51142a9f2d49c34
#
_entry.id   05df9cf7b9c63901a51142a9f2d49c34
#
_cell.length_a   1.000
_cell.length_b   1.000
_cell.length_c   1.000
_cell.angle_alpha   90.00
_cell.angle_beta   90.00
_cell.angle_gamma   90.00
#
_symmetry.space_group_name_H-M   'P 1'
#
loop_
_entity.id
_entity.type
_entity.pdbx_description
1 polymer ?
#
loop_
_entity_poly.entity_id
_entity_poly.type
_entity_poly.pdbx_seq_one_letter_code
_entity_poly.pdbx_strand_id
1 'polypeptide(L)'
;MPDQKSFAAFLFDMDGTLLNSVIAAERVWAKWAQKHGLDVDRFLPTIHGVRSIDTVRKQNIPGIDVQQEADAISQAEIEDVEGVAAIEGVADFLASLPADRWAVVTSAPLALAQARMKAAGLTLPDVVITAEDVTQGKPAPDGFLLAAQRLGVEPAQCLVFEDAPAGIAAGKAAGARVVVVTAAHLHPYEEQDWTLPNYLGLKVSVENGQLTLIS
;
A
#
# COMPACT_ATOMS: atom_id res chain seq x y z
N MET A 1 0.48 22.95 0.11
CA MET A 1 1.63 22.05 0.44
C MET A 1 1.91 22.17 1.93
N PRO A 2 2.28 21.10 2.64
CA PRO A 2 2.64 21.18 4.05
C PRO A 2 3.90 22.04 4.25
N ASP A 3 4.07 22.60 5.46
CA ASP A 3 5.23 23.44 5.81
C ASP A 3 6.58 22.71 5.71
N GLN A 4 6.59 21.38 5.90
CA GLN A 4 7.77 20.55 5.68
C GLN A 4 7.86 20.14 4.21
N LYS A 5 8.89 20.62 3.51
CA LYS A 5 9.11 20.40 2.08
C LYS A 5 10.15 19.32 1.79
N SER A 6 10.97 18.91 2.77
CA SER A 6 12.04 17.93 2.60
C SER A 6 11.91 16.76 3.56
N PHE A 7 12.26 15.56 3.08
CA PHE A 7 12.12 14.29 3.77
C PHE A 7 13.40 13.47 3.65
N ALA A 8 13.67 12.64 4.65
CA ALA A 8 14.81 11.72 4.62
C ALA A 8 14.55 10.50 3.72
N ALA A 9 13.29 10.06 3.64
CA ALA A 9 12.88 8.93 2.80
C ALA A 9 11.40 9.01 2.43
N PHE A 10 11.02 8.28 1.37
CA PHE A 10 9.64 8.05 0.97
C PHE A 10 9.25 6.59 1.23
N LEU A 11 8.09 6.39 1.86
CA LEU A 11 7.54 5.07 2.17
C LEU A 11 6.23 4.91 1.41
N PHE A 12 6.17 3.93 0.53
CA PHE A 12 5.01 3.73 -0.34
C PHE A 12 4.23 2.50 0.10
N ASP A 13 2.92 2.65 0.28
CA ASP A 13 2.04 1.52 0.08
C ASP A 13 2.11 1.05 -1.38
N MET A 14 1.54 -0.11 -1.68
CA MET A 14 1.59 -0.70 -3.02
C MET A 14 0.27 -0.59 -3.77
N ASP A 15 -0.77 -1.23 -3.22
CA ASP A 15 -2.06 -1.44 -3.88
C ASP A 15 -2.95 -0.20 -3.75
N GLY A 16 -3.31 0.44 -4.86
CA GLY A 16 -4.00 1.74 -4.87
C GLY A 16 -3.05 2.93 -4.83
N THR A 17 -1.77 2.70 -4.49
CA THR A 17 -0.73 3.73 -4.32
C THR A 17 0.31 3.73 -5.45
N LEU A 18 1.00 2.61 -5.71
CA LEU A 18 1.96 2.47 -6.83
C LEU A 18 1.30 1.84 -8.05
N LEU A 19 0.37 0.94 -7.83
CA LEU A 19 -0.36 0.22 -8.85
C LEU A 19 -1.85 0.12 -8.48
N ASN A 20 -2.71 -0.01 -9.47
CA ASN A 20 -4.13 -0.27 -9.27
C ASN A 20 -4.39 -1.77 -9.43
N SER A 21 -4.77 -2.43 -8.34
CA SER A 21 -5.14 -3.84 -8.27
C SER A 21 -6.58 -4.05 -7.82
N VAL A 22 -7.36 -2.96 -7.65
CA VAL A 22 -8.71 -3.00 -7.06
C VAL A 22 -9.60 -4.04 -7.73
N ILE A 23 -9.72 -3.99 -9.07
CA ILE A 23 -10.59 -4.90 -9.80
C ILE A 23 -10.14 -6.37 -9.67
N ALA A 24 -8.82 -6.63 -9.70
CA ALA A 24 -8.27 -7.97 -9.55
C ALA A 24 -8.53 -8.53 -8.14
N ALA A 25 -8.26 -7.74 -7.10
CA ALA A 25 -8.52 -8.10 -5.72
C ALA A 25 -10.01 -8.35 -5.48
N GLU A 26 -10.88 -7.43 -5.90
CA GLU A 26 -12.32 -7.56 -5.72
C GLU A 26 -12.90 -8.79 -6.41
N ARG A 27 -12.37 -9.20 -7.57
CA ARG A 27 -12.77 -10.43 -8.25
C ARG A 27 -12.51 -11.68 -7.41
N VAL A 28 -11.38 -11.76 -6.76
CA VAL A 28 -11.01 -12.89 -5.87
C VAL A 28 -11.85 -12.86 -4.60
N TRP A 29 -11.90 -11.71 -3.95
CA TRP A 29 -12.63 -11.54 -2.69
C TRP A 29 -14.15 -11.69 -2.84
N ALA A 30 -14.73 -11.28 -3.97
CA ALA A 30 -16.15 -11.51 -4.26
C ALA A 30 -16.48 -13.01 -4.31
N LYS A 31 -15.63 -13.83 -4.97
CA LYS A 31 -15.82 -15.28 -5.00
C LYS A 31 -15.72 -15.88 -3.59
N TRP A 32 -14.77 -15.43 -2.78
CA TRP A 32 -14.62 -15.87 -1.40
C TRP A 32 -15.84 -15.47 -0.54
N ALA A 33 -16.30 -14.23 -0.65
CA ALA A 33 -17.49 -13.75 0.06
C ALA A 33 -18.74 -14.54 -0.29
N GLN A 34 -18.96 -14.81 -1.58
CA GLN A 34 -20.08 -15.64 -2.07
C GLN A 34 -20.02 -17.08 -1.51
N LYS A 35 -18.83 -17.71 -1.52
CA LYS A 35 -18.60 -19.04 -0.95
C LYS A 35 -19.06 -19.12 0.51
N HIS A 36 -18.86 -18.04 1.26
CA HIS A 36 -19.18 -17.98 2.69
C HIS A 36 -20.53 -17.30 3.01
N GLY A 37 -21.34 -16.97 1.98
CA GLY A 37 -22.67 -16.37 2.16
C GLY A 37 -22.65 -14.93 2.69
N LEU A 38 -21.57 -14.21 2.48
CA LEU A 38 -21.45 -12.79 2.85
C LEU A 38 -22.13 -11.89 1.80
N ASP A 39 -22.62 -10.74 2.26
CA ASP A 39 -23.08 -9.67 1.38
C ASP A 39 -21.87 -9.02 0.69
N VAL A 40 -21.68 -9.30 -0.60
CA VAL A 40 -20.51 -8.90 -1.37
C VAL A 40 -20.34 -7.38 -1.41
N ASP A 41 -21.42 -6.63 -1.63
CA ASP A 41 -21.39 -5.17 -1.79
C ASP A 41 -20.98 -4.47 -0.47
N ARG A 42 -21.38 -5.05 0.66
CA ARG A 42 -20.97 -4.56 1.99
C ARG A 42 -19.58 -5.01 2.40
N PHE A 43 -19.14 -6.14 1.89
CA PHE A 43 -17.86 -6.74 2.27
C PHE A 43 -16.67 -6.11 1.50
N LEU A 44 -16.76 -5.97 0.17
CA LEU A 44 -15.65 -5.52 -0.65
C LEU A 44 -15.01 -4.20 -0.21
N PRO A 45 -15.75 -3.17 0.23
CA PRO A 45 -15.13 -1.94 0.73
C PRO A 45 -14.24 -2.12 1.96
N THR A 46 -14.30 -3.28 2.63
CA THR A 46 -13.55 -3.53 3.88
C THR A 46 -12.21 -4.23 3.69
N ILE A 47 -11.87 -4.66 2.47
CA ILE A 47 -10.65 -5.45 2.20
C ILE A 47 -9.42 -4.58 1.95
N HIS A 48 -9.59 -3.32 1.52
CA HIS A 48 -8.51 -2.48 1.04
C HIS A 48 -7.56 -2.04 2.17
N GLY A 49 -6.26 -2.14 1.90
CA GLY A 49 -5.20 -1.73 2.82
C GLY A 49 -4.97 -2.64 4.04
N VAL A 50 -5.72 -3.76 4.16
CA VAL A 50 -5.67 -4.67 5.31
C VAL A 50 -5.15 -6.05 4.89
N ARG A 51 -4.44 -6.75 5.79
CA ARG A 51 -3.96 -8.11 5.50
C ARG A 51 -5.12 -9.09 5.34
N SER A 52 -4.97 -10.04 4.41
CA SER A 52 -6.00 -11.09 4.15
C SER A 52 -6.38 -11.84 5.42
N ILE A 53 -5.41 -12.20 6.25
CA ILE A 53 -5.66 -12.91 7.51
C ILE A 53 -6.51 -12.11 8.50
N ASP A 54 -6.30 -10.79 8.57
CA ASP A 54 -7.08 -9.92 9.46
C ASP A 54 -8.49 -9.70 8.92
N THR A 55 -8.64 -9.58 7.60
CA THR A 55 -9.94 -9.50 6.92
C THR A 55 -10.76 -10.77 7.13
N VAL A 56 -10.19 -11.95 6.90
CA VAL A 56 -10.85 -13.25 7.12
C VAL A 56 -11.24 -13.42 8.58
N ARG A 57 -10.31 -13.15 9.51
CA ARG A 57 -10.56 -13.27 10.97
C ARG A 57 -11.73 -12.41 11.42
N LYS A 58 -11.82 -11.19 10.91
CA LYS A 58 -12.89 -10.23 11.27
C LYS A 58 -14.30 -10.72 10.91
N GLN A 59 -14.43 -11.62 9.92
CA GLN A 59 -15.73 -12.14 9.53
C GLN A 59 -16.33 -13.13 10.55
N ASN A 60 -15.52 -13.69 11.47
CA ASN A 60 -15.95 -14.62 12.52
C ASN A 60 -16.78 -15.81 11.98
N ILE A 61 -16.41 -16.36 10.82
CA ILE A 61 -17.11 -17.48 10.18
C ILE A 61 -16.84 -18.76 10.98
N PRO A 62 -17.88 -19.48 11.47
CA PRO A 62 -17.64 -20.69 12.23
C PRO A 62 -17.02 -21.82 11.41
N GLY A 63 -16.04 -22.52 11.99
CA GLY A 63 -15.49 -23.76 11.44
C GLY A 63 -14.47 -23.58 10.31
N ILE A 64 -14.06 -22.37 9.95
CA ILE A 64 -12.98 -22.16 8.98
C ILE A 64 -11.61 -22.11 9.66
N ASP A 65 -10.58 -22.51 8.95
CA ASP A 65 -9.19 -22.22 9.29
C ASP A 65 -8.81 -20.87 8.67
N VAL A 66 -8.64 -19.87 9.52
CA VAL A 66 -8.38 -18.47 9.11
C VAL A 66 -7.07 -18.36 8.30
N GLN A 67 -6.03 -19.10 8.68
CA GLN A 67 -4.77 -19.08 7.96
C GLN A 67 -4.91 -19.72 6.59
N GLN A 68 -5.54 -20.91 6.54
CA GLN A 68 -5.76 -21.62 5.27
C GLN A 68 -6.60 -20.81 4.28
N GLU A 69 -7.66 -20.11 4.74
CA GLU A 69 -8.48 -19.26 3.87
C GLU A 69 -7.69 -18.04 3.39
N ALA A 70 -6.88 -17.41 4.25
CA ALA A 70 -6.05 -16.27 3.88
C ALA A 70 -4.96 -16.66 2.86
N ASP A 71 -4.34 -17.83 3.03
CA ASP A 71 -3.35 -18.36 2.10
C ASP A 71 -3.98 -18.69 0.72
N ALA A 72 -5.17 -19.29 0.73
CA ALA A 72 -5.91 -19.59 -0.51
C ALA A 72 -6.33 -18.30 -1.27
N ILE A 73 -6.73 -17.26 -0.56
CA ILE A 73 -7.01 -15.95 -1.16
C ILE A 73 -5.74 -15.37 -1.78
N SER A 74 -4.64 -15.33 -1.02
CA SER A 74 -3.36 -14.81 -1.51
C SER A 74 -2.87 -15.56 -2.75
N GLN A 75 -3.02 -16.89 -2.77
CA GLN A 75 -2.69 -17.70 -3.95
C GLN A 75 -3.58 -17.37 -5.15
N ALA A 76 -4.88 -17.20 -4.93
CA ALA A 76 -5.80 -16.82 -6.01
C ALA A 76 -5.50 -15.41 -6.57
N GLU A 77 -5.08 -14.48 -5.72
CA GLU A 77 -4.66 -13.13 -6.14
C GLU A 77 -3.34 -13.14 -6.91
N ILE A 78 -2.41 -14.05 -6.59
CA ILE A 78 -1.16 -14.26 -7.35
C ILE A 78 -1.46 -14.79 -8.76
N GLU A 79 -2.46 -15.68 -8.89
CA GLU A 79 -2.87 -16.27 -10.16
C GLU A 79 -3.72 -15.33 -11.02
N ASP A 80 -4.42 -14.36 -10.39
CA ASP A 80 -5.30 -13.40 -11.06
C ASP A 80 -4.74 -11.98 -10.95
N VAL A 81 -3.82 -11.63 -11.84
CA VAL A 81 -3.26 -10.27 -11.96
C VAL A 81 -3.81 -9.52 -13.18
N GLU A 82 -4.90 -10.00 -13.79
CA GLU A 82 -5.51 -9.35 -14.95
C GLU A 82 -6.06 -7.96 -14.57
N GLY A 83 -5.63 -6.94 -15.30
CA GLY A 83 -6.00 -5.55 -15.05
C GLY A 83 -5.16 -4.83 -14.00
N VAL A 84 -4.17 -5.50 -13.40
CA VAL A 84 -3.18 -4.81 -12.55
C VAL A 84 -2.29 -3.93 -13.42
N ALA A 85 -2.23 -2.64 -13.11
CA ALA A 85 -1.47 -1.66 -13.89
C ALA A 85 -0.82 -0.62 -12.98
N ALA A 86 0.33 -0.10 -13.39
CA ALA A 86 1.00 1.01 -12.69
C ALA A 86 0.12 2.27 -12.69
N ILE A 87 0.14 3.01 -11.59
CA ILE A 87 -0.46 4.34 -11.54
C ILE A 87 0.35 5.29 -12.44
N GLU A 88 -0.35 6.16 -13.13
CA GLU A 88 0.22 7.03 -14.15
C GLU A 88 1.37 7.89 -13.61
N GLY A 89 2.54 7.84 -14.28
CA GLY A 89 3.74 8.57 -13.90
C GLY A 89 4.60 7.91 -12.82
N VAL A 90 4.14 6.84 -12.15
CA VAL A 90 4.85 6.24 -11.03
C VAL A 90 6.20 5.65 -11.41
N ALA A 91 6.32 5.01 -12.58
CA ALA A 91 7.57 4.38 -13.00
C ALA A 91 8.70 5.40 -13.14
N ASP A 92 8.44 6.53 -13.80
CA ASP A 92 9.42 7.62 -13.96
C ASP A 92 9.74 8.28 -12.61
N PHE A 93 8.73 8.43 -11.75
CA PHE A 93 8.92 8.99 -10.42
C PHE A 93 9.82 8.09 -9.57
N LEU A 94 9.56 6.79 -9.48
CA LEU A 94 10.38 5.84 -8.74
C LEU A 94 11.80 5.75 -9.30
N ALA A 95 11.99 5.80 -10.62
CA ALA A 95 13.30 5.80 -11.26
C ALA A 95 14.13 7.05 -10.92
N SER A 96 13.49 8.14 -10.50
CA SER A 96 14.18 9.38 -10.08
C SER A 96 14.65 9.35 -8.62
N LEU A 97 14.22 8.37 -7.82
CA LEU A 97 14.55 8.27 -6.40
C LEU A 97 15.90 7.56 -6.19
N PRO A 98 16.73 8.03 -5.23
CA PRO A 98 17.89 7.27 -4.79
C PRO A 98 17.45 5.93 -4.19
N ALA A 99 18.11 4.83 -4.54
CA ALA A 99 17.72 3.48 -4.17
C ALA A 99 17.65 3.26 -2.64
N ASP A 100 18.48 3.96 -1.89
CA ASP A 100 18.58 3.90 -0.42
C ASP A 100 17.60 4.83 0.31
N ARG A 101 16.69 5.50 -0.40
CA ARG A 101 15.80 6.53 0.16
C ARG A 101 14.32 6.25 0.00
N TRP A 102 13.95 5.03 -0.37
CA TRP A 102 12.56 4.65 -0.43
C TRP A 102 12.33 3.17 -0.11
N ALA A 103 11.12 2.87 0.31
CA ALA A 103 10.68 1.52 0.65
C ALA A 103 9.24 1.29 0.21
N VAL A 104 8.88 0.02 0.00
CA VAL A 104 7.49 -0.43 -0.12
C VAL A 104 7.03 -1.03 1.20
N VAL A 105 5.82 -0.66 1.65
CA VAL A 105 5.18 -1.15 2.89
C VAL A 105 3.77 -1.61 2.55
N THR A 106 3.61 -2.91 2.32
CA THR A 106 2.34 -3.50 1.85
C THR A 106 1.73 -4.46 2.85
N SER A 107 0.41 -4.58 2.83
CA SER A 107 -0.36 -5.61 3.53
C SER A 107 -0.39 -6.95 2.79
N ALA A 108 0.16 -7.01 1.58
CA ALA A 108 0.29 -8.23 0.80
C ALA A 108 1.46 -9.11 1.29
N PRO A 109 1.39 -10.44 1.16
CA PRO A 109 2.55 -11.33 1.25
C PRO A 109 3.57 -11.03 0.14
N LEU A 110 4.84 -11.36 0.37
CA LEU A 110 5.93 -11.07 -0.57
C LEU A 110 5.68 -11.62 -1.98
N ALA A 111 5.19 -12.85 -2.08
CA ALA A 111 4.90 -13.49 -3.38
C ALA A 111 3.82 -12.71 -4.17
N LEU A 112 2.78 -12.23 -3.49
CA LEU A 112 1.74 -11.41 -4.12
C LEU A 112 2.27 -10.03 -4.53
N ALA A 113 3.08 -9.40 -3.67
CA ALA A 113 3.72 -8.13 -3.99
C ALA A 113 4.61 -8.25 -5.25
N GLN A 114 5.41 -9.30 -5.35
CA GLN A 114 6.23 -9.59 -6.54
C GLN A 114 5.37 -9.80 -7.80
N ALA A 115 4.28 -10.56 -7.70
CA ALA A 115 3.39 -10.83 -8.82
C ALA A 115 2.73 -9.53 -9.35
N ARG A 116 2.19 -8.70 -8.45
CA ARG A 116 1.53 -7.44 -8.80
C ARG A 116 2.50 -6.40 -9.36
N MET A 117 3.65 -6.19 -8.71
CA MET A 117 4.68 -5.27 -9.20
C MET A 117 5.17 -5.68 -10.60
N LYS A 118 5.42 -6.98 -10.81
CA LYS A 118 5.79 -7.50 -12.14
C LYS A 118 4.69 -7.27 -13.17
N ALA A 119 3.43 -7.53 -12.84
CA ALA A 119 2.30 -7.31 -13.75
C ALA A 119 2.15 -5.82 -14.12
N ALA A 120 2.43 -4.91 -13.18
CA ALA A 120 2.45 -3.47 -13.39
C ALA A 120 3.71 -2.96 -14.11
N GLY A 121 4.70 -3.81 -14.41
CA GLY A 121 5.98 -3.39 -15.01
C GLY A 121 6.88 -2.60 -14.06
N LEU A 122 6.68 -2.75 -12.74
CA LEU A 122 7.45 -2.07 -11.70
C LEU A 122 8.43 -3.04 -11.03
N THR A 123 9.50 -2.47 -10.45
CA THR A 123 10.51 -3.22 -9.68
C THR A 123 10.38 -2.86 -8.20
N LEU A 124 10.45 -3.89 -7.33
CA LEU A 124 10.53 -3.68 -5.89
C LEU A 124 11.89 -3.05 -5.51
N PRO A 125 11.92 -2.16 -4.49
CA PRO A 125 13.17 -1.62 -3.94
C PRO A 125 13.90 -2.65 -3.07
N ASP A 126 15.09 -2.28 -2.59
CA ASP A 126 15.87 -3.10 -1.66
C ASP A 126 15.15 -3.29 -0.30
N VAL A 127 14.38 -2.27 0.14
CA VAL A 127 13.60 -2.34 1.37
C VAL A 127 12.13 -2.55 1.04
N VAL A 128 11.64 -3.75 1.33
CA VAL A 128 10.22 -4.12 1.22
C VAL A 128 9.78 -4.65 2.58
N ILE A 129 8.66 -4.15 3.06
CA ILE A 129 7.96 -4.63 4.25
C ILE A 129 6.63 -5.24 3.80
N THR A 130 6.40 -6.48 4.16
CA THR A 130 5.25 -7.27 3.73
C THR A 130 4.41 -7.72 4.94
N ALA A 131 3.31 -8.43 4.67
CA ALA A 131 2.47 -8.98 5.72
C ALA A 131 3.24 -9.91 6.69
N GLU A 132 4.30 -10.57 6.20
CA GLU A 132 5.11 -11.52 6.96
C GLU A 132 6.11 -10.84 7.90
N ASP A 133 6.48 -9.59 7.63
CA ASP A 133 7.49 -8.86 8.41
C ASP A 133 6.95 -8.27 9.72
N VAL A 134 5.63 -8.19 9.89
CA VAL A 134 4.99 -7.48 11.01
C VAL A 134 4.01 -8.34 11.78
N THR A 135 3.99 -8.17 13.09
CA THR A 135 3.00 -8.84 13.95
C THR A 135 1.62 -8.21 13.79
N GLN A 136 1.54 -6.88 13.78
CA GLN A 136 0.30 -6.13 13.58
C GLN A 136 0.34 -5.42 12.23
N GLY A 137 -0.66 -5.72 11.38
CA GLY A 137 -0.85 -5.02 10.11
C GLY A 137 -1.53 -3.65 10.28
N LYS A 138 -1.60 -2.88 9.20
CA LYS A 138 -2.36 -1.62 9.15
C LYS A 138 -3.77 -1.81 9.74
N PRO A 139 -4.25 -0.94 10.60
CA PRO A 139 -3.79 0.42 10.88
C PRO A 139 -2.68 0.56 11.94
N ALA A 140 -2.08 -0.53 12.45
CA ALA A 140 -0.91 -0.42 13.33
C ALA A 140 0.30 0.15 12.55
N PRO A 141 1.18 0.93 13.22
CA PRO A 141 2.29 1.62 12.56
C PRO A 141 3.49 0.73 12.24
N ASP A 142 3.46 -0.53 12.64
CA ASP A 142 4.60 -1.47 12.67
C ASP A 142 5.36 -1.51 11.34
N GLY A 143 4.65 -1.60 10.22
CA GLY A 143 5.26 -1.66 8.89
C GLY A 143 6.04 -0.40 8.53
N PHE A 144 5.47 0.78 8.77
CA PHE A 144 6.13 2.04 8.46
C PHE A 144 7.30 2.32 9.42
N LEU A 145 7.18 1.94 10.70
CA LEU A 145 8.28 2.02 11.67
C LEU A 145 9.44 1.12 11.26
N LEU A 146 9.14 -0.13 10.85
CA LEU A 146 10.15 -1.08 10.40
C LEU A 146 10.85 -0.62 9.10
N ALA A 147 10.09 -0.03 8.16
CA ALA A 147 10.66 0.53 6.93
C ALA A 147 11.62 1.68 7.22
N ALA A 148 11.23 2.63 8.07
CA ALA A 148 12.10 3.73 8.50
C ALA A 148 13.37 3.21 9.20
N GLN A 149 13.23 2.22 10.07
CA GLN A 149 14.36 1.56 10.73
C GLN A 149 15.32 0.91 9.72
N ARG A 150 14.80 0.16 8.72
CA ARG A 150 15.64 -0.49 7.68
C ARG A 150 16.35 0.52 6.78
N LEU A 151 15.76 1.70 6.56
CA LEU A 151 16.38 2.81 5.83
C LEU A 151 17.31 3.66 6.70
N GLY A 152 17.36 3.42 8.03
CA GLY A 152 18.20 4.18 8.96
C GLY A 152 17.76 5.64 9.14
N VAL A 153 16.46 5.91 9.08
CA VAL A 153 15.87 7.25 9.19
C VAL A 153 14.80 7.31 10.29
N GLU A 154 14.55 8.51 10.81
CA GLU A 154 13.47 8.73 11.76
C GLU A 154 12.11 8.77 11.05
N PRO A 155 11.06 8.08 11.54
CA PRO A 155 9.73 8.07 10.92
C PRO A 155 9.15 9.47 10.70
N ALA A 156 9.37 10.41 11.63
CA ALA A 156 8.91 11.79 11.52
C ALA A 156 9.56 12.57 10.36
N GLN A 157 10.65 12.06 9.80
CA GLN A 157 11.34 12.61 8.62
C GLN A 157 10.93 11.92 7.31
N CYS A 158 9.99 10.97 7.39
CA CYS A 158 9.48 10.25 6.22
C CYS A 158 8.19 10.88 5.68
N LEU A 159 7.99 10.71 4.36
CA LEU A 159 6.72 10.92 3.70
C LEU A 159 6.15 9.56 3.31
N VAL A 160 4.95 9.26 3.79
CA VAL A 160 4.17 8.07 3.44
C VAL A 160 3.25 8.42 2.28
N PHE A 161 3.24 7.59 1.24
CA PHE A 161 2.27 7.60 0.15
C PHE A 161 1.29 6.46 0.38
N GLU A 162 0.00 6.75 0.44
CA GLU A 162 -1.04 5.80 0.79
C GLU A 162 -2.38 6.18 0.16
N ASP A 163 -3.26 5.20 -0.05
CA ASP A 163 -4.61 5.44 -0.60
C ASP A 163 -5.72 5.02 0.39
N ALA A 164 -5.48 3.99 1.22
CA ALA A 164 -6.49 3.35 2.04
C ALA A 164 -6.56 3.93 3.47
N PRO A 165 -7.76 4.05 4.09
CA PRO A 165 -7.92 4.59 5.44
C PRO A 165 -7.05 3.91 6.50
N ALA A 166 -6.89 2.57 6.41
CA ALA A 166 -6.09 1.81 7.36
C ALA A 166 -4.60 2.19 7.29
N GLY A 167 -4.07 2.37 6.06
CA GLY A 167 -2.68 2.74 5.88
C GLY A 167 -2.41 4.21 6.18
N ILE A 168 -3.33 5.11 5.85
CA ILE A 168 -3.28 6.52 6.25
C ILE A 168 -3.19 6.62 7.78
N ALA A 169 -4.02 5.87 8.50
CA ALA A 169 -3.97 5.81 9.96
C ALA A 169 -2.64 5.26 10.47
N ALA A 170 -2.09 4.20 9.83
CA ALA A 170 -0.80 3.61 10.19
C ALA A 170 0.36 4.59 9.98
N GLY A 171 0.39 5.31 8.86
CA GLY A 171 1.40 6.34 8.57
C GLY A 171 1.38 7.48 9.59
N LYS A 172 0.18 7.99 9.91
CA LYS A 172 -0.02 9.01 10.95
C LYS A 172 0.42 8.48 12.33
N ALA A 173 0.06 7.24 12.68
CA ALA A 173 0.45 6.61 13.95
C ALA A 173 1.97 6.36 14.06
N ALA A 174 2.66 6.14 12.95
CA ALA A 174 4.12 6.06 12.90
C ALA A 174 4.80 7.43 13.12
N GLY A 175 4.05 8.51 13.14
CA GLY A 175 4.56 9.89 13.25
C GLY A 175 5.05 10.47 11.93
N ALA A 176 4.84 9.78 10.81
CA ALA A 176 5.21 10.25 9.47
C ALA A 176 4.19 11.27 8.93
N ARG A 177 4.62 12.06 7.94
CA ARG A 177 3.69 12.80 7.09
C ARG A 177 3.05 11.84 6.08
N VAL A 178 1.80 12.10 5.74
CA VAL A 178 1.07 11.27 4.77
C VAL A 178 0.58 12.14 3.61
N VAL A 179 0.75 11.63 2.39
CA VAL A 179 0.08 12.10 1.18
C VAL A 179 -0.85 11.00 0.68
N VAL A 180 -2.09 11.36 0.39
CA VAL A 180 -3.12 10.41 -0.05
C VAL A 180 -3.14 10.35 -1.57
N VAL A 181 -2.80 9.18 -2.12
CA VAL A 181 -2.89 8.92 -3.56
C VAL A 181 -4.34 8.58 -3.89
N THR A 182 -4.97 9.34 -4.76
CA THR A 182 -6.40 9.18 -5.06
C THR A 182 -6.69 8.54 -6.42
N ALA A 183 -5.65 8.04 -7.11
CA ALA A 183 -5.76 7.45 -8.44
C ALA A 183 -6.72 6.25 -8.53
N ALA A 184 -6.81 5.45 -7.47
CA ALA A 184 -7.67 4.27 -7.39
C ALA A 184 -9.03 4.54 -6.70
N HIS A 185 -9.27 5.76 -6.22
CA HIS A 185 -10.51 6.11 -5.54
C HIS A 185 -11.68 6.23 -6.52
N LEU A 186 -12.79 5.57 -6.21
CA LEU A 186 -14.05 5.69 -6.97
C LEU A 186 -14.85 6.94 -6.60
N HIS A 187 -14.57 7.54 -5.45
CA HIS A 187 -15.25 8.72 -4.92
C HIS A 187 -14.22 9.78 -4.51
N PRO A 188 -14.57 11.07 -4.53
CA PRO A 188 -13.69 12.12 -4.04
C PRO A 188 -13.25 11.87 -2.59
N TYR A 189 -11.97 12.12 -2.31
CA TYR A 189 -11.44 12.09 -0.95
C TYR A 189 -11.81 13.40 -0.24
N GLU A 190 -12.52 13.31 0.88
CA GLU A 190 -13.13 14.48 1.56
C GLU A 190 -12.34 15.01 2.76
N GLU A 191 -11.28 14.31 3.21
CA GLU A 191 -10.47 14.74 4.36
C GLU A 191 -9.48 15.86 3.96
N GLN A 192 -9.01 16.63 4.97
CA GLN A 192 -8.08 17.76 4.77
C GLN A 192 -6.60 17.30 4.69
N ASP A 193 -6.34 16.13 4.14
CA ASP A 193 -4.98 15.65 3.92
C ASP A 193 -4.42 16.20 2.61
N TRP A 194 -3.10 16.13 2.46
CA TRP A 194 -2.46 16.36 1.19
C TRP A 194 -2.79 15.24 0.22
N THR A 195 -3.35 15.54 -0.95
CA THR A 195 -3.75 14.56 -1.95
C THR A 195 -2.88 14.63 -3.20
N LEU A 196 -2.69 13.48 -3.83
CA LEU A 196 -1.97 13.31 -5.09
C LEU A 196 -2.83 12.46 -6.05
N PRO A 197 -3.35 13.01 -7.16
CA PRO A 197 -4.21 12.25 -8.07
C PRO A 197 -3.43 11.18 -8.87
N ASN A 198 -2.17 11.42 -9.18
CA ASN A 198 -1.22 10.50 -9.83
C ASN A 198 0.19 11.10 -9.73
N TYR A 199 1.18 10.44 -10.37
CA TYR A 199 2.59 10.87 -10.31
C TYR A 199 3.03 11.69 -11.55
N LEU A 200 2.13 12.03 -12.46
CA LEU A 200 2.49 12.81 -13.66
C LEU A 200 3.07 14.17 -13.29
N GLY A 201 4.24 14.45 -13.83
CA GLY A 201 4.94 15.72 -13.60
C GLY A 201 5.53 15.88 -12.20
N LEU A 202 5.28 14.94 -11.27
CA LEU A 202 5.91 14.94 -9.96
C LEU A 202 7.41 14.66 -10.11
N LYS A 203 8.23 15.52 -9.52
CA LYS A 203 9.69 15.41 -9.53
C LYS A 203 10.23 15.42 -8.10
N VAL A 204 11.45 14.93 -7.95
CA VAL A 204 12.18 15.03 -6.69
C VAL A 204 13.51 15.73 -6.91
N SER A 205 13.88 16.67 -6.05
CA SER A 205 15.28 17.11 -5.91
C SER A 205 15.91 16.43 -4.70
N VAL A 206 17.18 16.14 -4.82
CA VAL A 206 17.97 15.52 -3.75
C VAL A 206 19.09 16.49 -3.36
N GLU A 207 18.99 17.05 -2.15
CA GLU A 207 19.98 17.97 -1.62
C GLU A 207 20.38 17.54 -0.21
N ASN A 208 21.68 17.38 0.03
CA ASN A 208 22.23 16.96 1.34
C ASN A 208 21.57 15.68 1.89
N GLY A 209 21.19 14.75 1.02
CA GLY A 209 20.51 13.50 1.39
C GLY A 209 19.03 13.66 1.76
N GLN A 210 18.44 14.83 1.55
CA GLN A 210 17.02 15.09 1.73
C GLN A 210 16.28 15.12 0.39
N LEU A 211 15.07 14.56 0.37
CA LEU A 211 14.18 14.51 -0.78
C LEU A 211 13.18 15.66 -0.69
N THR A 212 13.05 16.44 -1.76
CA THR A 212 12.04 17.51 -1.86
C THR A 212 11.16 17.25 -3.06
N LEU A 213 9.83 17.18 -2.85
CA LEU A 213 8.87 17.08 -3.95
C LEU A 213 8.74 18.42 -4.67
N ILE A 214 8.76 18.35 -6.01
CA ILE A 214 8.60 19.48 -6.93
C ILE A 214 7.45 19.11 -7.87
N SER A 215 6.42 19.94 -7.91
CA SER A 215 5.28 19.84 -8.83
C SER A 215 5.37 20.88 -9.93
#